data_5b4909ed37fc7ec7a6754f32edd7fbec
#
_entry.id   5b4909ed37fc7ec7a6754f32edd7fbec
#
_cell.length_a   1.000
_cell.length_b   1.000
_cell.length_c   1.000
_cell.angle_alpha   90.00
_cell.angle_beta   90.00
_cell.angle_gamma   90.00
#
_symmetry.space_group_name_H-M   'P 1'
#
loop_
_entity.id
_entity.type
_entity.pdbx_description
1 polymer ?
#
loop_
_entity_poly.entity_id
_entity_poly.type
_entity_poly.pdbx_seq_one_letter_code
_entity_poly.pdbx_strand_id
1 'polypeptide(L)'
;DRALRGSVRDVVPPATLTVEVEVGSHVPPRQKGRPYRVHVRDRQLEFILVFFHARADYLQKLLPTGQRRLVSGKVELFDGVAQMVHPDHVLRVEEAGEIPAYEPVYPLVAG
;
A
#
# COMPACT_ATOMS: atom_id res chain seq x y z
N ASP A 1 -3.47 13.88 -3.85
CA ASP A 1 -2.47 14.20 -2.83
C ASP A 1 -1.87 12.93 -2.26
N ARG A 2 -0.54 12.82 -2.32
CA ARG A 2 0.14 11.61 -1.89
C ARG A 2 0.94 11.87 -0.62
N ALA A 3 0.42 12.71 0.24
CA ALA A 3 1.10 12.98 1.50
C ALA A 3 1.25 11.67 2.29
N LEU A 4 2.38 11.53 2.96
CA LEU A 4 2.62 10.37 3.80
C LEU A 4 1.70 10.42 5.01
N ARG A 5 1.02 9.32 5.27
CA ARG A 5 0.15 9.18 6.43
C ARG A 5 0.62 8.01 7.27
N GLY A 6 0.31 8.05 8.54
CA GLY A 6 0.63 6.92 9.42
C GLY A 6 -0.30 5.75 9.20
N SER A 7 -1.50 6.01 8.70
CA SER A 7 -2.49 4.95 8.51
C SER A 7 -3.51 5.37 7.47
N VAL A 8 -4.05 4.37 6.76
CA VAL A 8 -5.19 4.62 5.88
C VAL A 8 -6.40 5.10 6.68
N ARG A 9 -6.37 4.91 7.99
CA ARG A 9 -7.45 5.39 8.85
C ARG A 9 -7.45 6.91 8.94
N ASP A 10 -6.35 7.56 8.60
CA ASP A 10 -6.23 9.01 8.70
C ASP A 10 -6.89 9.75 7.55
N VAL A 11 -7.48 9.04 6.61
CA VAL A 11 -8.17 9.65 5.47
C VAL A 11 -9.59 9.13 5.39
N VAL A 12 -10.44 9.87 4.70
CA VAL A 12 -11.82 9.45 4.45
C VAL A 12 -11.88 8.88 3.04
N PRO A 13 -12.06 7.56 2.88
CA PRO A 13 -12.10 6.97 1.54
C PRO A 13 -13.32 7.47 0.75
N PRO A 14 -13.20 7.58 -0.58
CA PRO A 14 -11.99 7.31 -1.35
C PRO A 14 -10.98 8.44 -1.25
N ALA A 15 -9.72 8.10 -1.11
CA ALA A 15 -8.66 9.11 -1.00
C ALA A 15 -7.34 8.54 -1.46
N THR A 16 -6.50 9.40 -2.02
CA THR A 16 -5.15 9.00 -2.43
C THR A 16 -4.19 9.37 -1.32
N LEU A 17 -3.31 8.44 -0.97
CA LEU A 17 -2.32 8.67 0.09
C LEU A 17 -1.11 7.80 -0.12
N THR A 18 -0.07 8.07 0.65
CA THR A 18 1.10 7.21 0.75
C THR A 18 1.20 6.75 2.20
N VAL A 19 1.45 5.47 2.40
CA VAL A 19 1.54 4.91 3.75
C VAL A 19 2.62 3.82 3.79
N GLU A 20 3.33 3.75 4.90
CA GLU A 20 4.31 2.70 5.11
C GLU A 20 3.61 1.50 5.71
N VAL A 21 3.85 0.33 5.17
CA VAL A 21 3.20 -0.90 5.62
C VAL A 21 4.19 -2.03 5.80
N GLU A 22 3.82 -2.96 6.66
CA GLU A 22 4.50 -4.24 6.75
C GLU A 22 3.71 -5.23 5.91
N VAL A 23 4.39 -5.97 5.05
CA VAL A 23 3.73 -6.92 4.16
C VAL A 23 3.40 -8.20 4.91
N GLY A 24 2.15 -8.61 4.84
CA GLY A 24 1.69 -9.86 5.44
C GLY A 24 1.49 -10.94 4.41
N SER A 25 0.36 -11.64 4.49
CA SER A 25 0.13 -12.80 3.64
C SER A 25 -0.28 -12.43 2.23
N HIS A 26 0.16 -13.26 1.31
CA HIS A 26 -0.28 -13.20 -0.08
C HIS A 26 -1.43 -14.19 -0.26
N VAL A 27 -2.45 -13.79 -0.99
CA VAL A 27 -3.59 -14.64 -1.28
C VAL A 27 -3.77 -14.69 -2.79
N PRO A 28 -3.13 -15.66 -3.47
CA PRO A 28 -3.26 -15.75 -4.92
C PRO A 28 -4.69 -16.10 -5.32
N PRO A 29 -5.09 -15.75 -6.54
CA PRO A 29 -6.44 -16.07 -6.98
C PRO A 29 -6.61 -17.56 -7.16
N ARG A 30 -7.78 -18.07 -6.80
CA ARG A 30 -8.09 -19.49 -6.99
C ARG A 30 -8.66 -19.76 -8.36
N GLN A 31 -9.15 -18.71 -9.02
CA GLN A 31 -9.79 -18.85 -10.32
C GLN A 31 -9.31 -17.74 -11.23
N LYS A 32 -9.30 -18.05 -12.52
CA LYS A 32 -8.94 -17.06 -13.51
C LYS A 32 -9.90 -15.87 -13.41
N GLY A 33 -9.38 -14.69 -13.53
CA GLY A 33 -10.19 -13.46 -13.47
C GLY A 33 -10.36 -12.89 -12.07
N ARG A 34 -9.96 -13.65 -11.04
CA ARG A 34 -10.02 -13.14 -9.69
C ARG A 34 -8.73 -12.39 -9.36
N PRO A 35 -8.80 -11.43 -8.45
CA PRO A 35 -7.61 -10.65 -8.11
C PRO A 35 -6.66 -11.41 -7.20
N TYR A 36 -5.40 -11.01 -7.26
CA TYR A 36 -4.39 -11.40 -6.30
C TYR A 36 -4.44 -10.39 -5.17
N ARG A 37 -4.45 -10.84 -3.94
CA ARG A 37 -4.51 -9.94 -2.78
C ARG A 37 -3.28 -10.08 -1.93
N VAL A 38 -2.83 -8.97 -1.38
CA VAL A 38 -1.72 -8.95 -0.44
C VAL A 38 -2.19 -8.20 0.79
N HIS A 39 -2.17 -8.85 1.93
CA HIS A 39 -2.54 -8.21 3.18
C HIS A 39 -1.36 -7.40 3.68
N VAL A 40 -1.62 -6.18 4.07
CA VAL A 40 -0.58 -5.31 4.62
C VAL A 40 -1.10 -4.65 5.88
N ARG A 41 -0.19 -4.18 6.71
CA ARG A 41 -0.55 -3.55 7.96
C ARG A 41 0.19 -2.23 8.09
N ASP A 42 -0.54 -1.16 8.32
CA ASP A 42 0.08 0.10 8.67
C ASP A 42 0.14 0.23 10.21
N ARG A 43 0.27 1.43 10.72
CA ARG A 43 0.44 1.62 12.17
C ARG A 43 -0.81 1.31 12.97
N GLN A 44 -1.98 1.35 12.36
CA GLN A 44 -3.25 1.23 13.08
C GLN A 44 -4.10 0.05 12.65
N LEU A 45 -4.03 -0.36 11.38
CA LEU A 45 -4.91 -1.42 10.89
C LEU A 45 -4.33 -2.15 9.69
N GLU A 46 -4.97 -3.25 9.36
CA GLU A 46 -4.65 -3.99 8.16
C GLU A 46 -5.54 -3.51 7.04
N PHE A 47 -5.02 -3.55 5.83
CA PHE A 47 -5.83 -3.35 4.64
C PHE A 47 -5.28 -4.23 3.52
N ILE A 48 -5.87 -4.16 2.34
CA ILE A 48 -5.55 -5.12 1.29
C ILE A 48 -5.11 -4.39 0.03
N LEU A 49 -3.98 -4.83 -0.52
CA LEU A 49 -3.58 -4.42 -1.85
C LEU A 49 -4.15 -5.43 -2.84
N VAL A 50 -4.77 -4.95 -3.91
CA VAL A 50 -5.47 -5.78 -4.86
C VAL A 50 -4.87 -5.58 -6.24
N PHE A 51 -4.53 -6.70 -6.90
CA PHE A 51 -3.89 -6.66 -8.22
C PHE A 51 -4.64 -7.59 -9.16
N PHE A 52 -5.07 -7.08 -10.31
CA PHE A 52 -5.66 -7.89 -11.36
C PHE A 52 -4.59 -8.18 -12.41
N HIS A 53 -4.58 -9.38 -12.94
CA HIS A 53 -3.68 -9.79 -14.05
C HIS A 53 -2.20 -9.64 -13.70
N ALA A 54 -1.85 -9.82 -12.44
CA ALA A 54 -0.46 -9.72 -12.00
C ALA A 54 0.12 -11.11 -11.78
N ARG A 55 1.43 -11.23 -11.98
CA ARG A 55 2.11 -12.51 -11.79
C ARG A 55 2.53 -12.67 -10.34
N ALA A 56 2.33 -13.88 -9.82
CA ALA A 56 2.66 -14.15 -8.42
C ALA A 56 4.14 -13.94 -8.13
N ASP A 57 5.02 -14.39 -9.01
CA ASP A 57 6.45 -14.24 -8.77
C ASP A 57 6.87 -12.79 -8.72
N TYR A 58 6.29 -11.95 -9.56
CA TYR A 58 6.58 -10.52 -9.54
C TYR A 58 6.10 -9.89 -8.22
N LEU A 59 4.88 -10.23 -7.81
CA LEU A 59 4.33 -9.64 -6.57
C LEU A 59 5.08 -10.12 -5.34
N GLN A 60 5.56 -11.34 -5.33
CA GLN A 60 6.33 -11.83 -4.20
C GLN A 60 7.70 -11.17 -4.08
N LYS A 61 8.26 -10.74 -5.19
CA LYS A 61 9.50 -9.96 -5.15
C LYS A 61 9.24 -8.51 -4.77
N LEU A 62 8.15 -7.95 -5.25
CA LEU A 62 7.82 -6.56 -4.97
C LEU A 62 7.40 -6.38 -3.51
N LEU A 63 6.67 -7.34 -2.98
CA LEU A 63 6.07 -7.28 -1.66
C LEU A 63 6.41 -8.53 -0.85
N PRO A 64 7.68 -8.70 -0.46
CA PRO A 64 8.04 -9.90 0.32
C PRO A 64 7.41 -9.83 1.72
N THR A 65 6.80 -10.92 2.15
CA THR A 65 6.19 -11.00 3.47
C THR A 65 7.22 -10.67 4.57
N GLY A 66 6.83 -9.85 5.50
CA GLY A 66 7.69 -9.43 6.59
C GLY A 66 8.52 -8.18 6.33
N GLN A 67 8.55 -7.73 5.10
CA GLN A 67 9.30 -6.52 4.75
C GLN A 67 8.42 -5.29 4.81
N ARG A 68 9.05 -4.12 4.91
CA ARG A 68 8.32 -2.86 4.89
C ARG A 68 8.40 -2.23 3.51
N ARG A 69 7.30 -1.62 3.12
CA ARG A 69 7.19 -0.94 1.82
C ARG A 69 6.40 0.33 1.98
N LEU A 70 6.66 1.29 1.11
CA LEU A 70 5.80 2.46 0.98
C LEU A 70 4.86 2.17 -0.18
N VAL A 71 3.57 2.27 0.08
CA VAL A 71 2.57 2.10 -0.98
C VAL A 71 1.83 3.41 -1.16
N SER A 72 1.60 3.77 -2.39
CA SER A 72 0.92 5.01 -2.74
C SER A 72 -0.18 4.71 -3.74
N GLY A 73 -1.36 5.19 -3.48
CA GLY A 73 -2.49 4.97 -4.36
C GLY A 73 -3.79 5.38 -3.72
N LYS A 74 -4.88 5.00 -4.36
CA LYS A 74 -6.21 5.35 -3.91
C LYS A 74 -6.75 4.25 -3.02
N VAL A 75 -7.14 4.62 -1.80
CA VAL A 75 -7.76 3.68 -0.89
C VAL A 75 -9.28 3.85 -0.97
N GLU A 76 -9.98 2.74 -1.00
CA GLU A 76 -11.44 2.71 -1.06
C GLU A 76 -11.96 1.68 -0.08
N LEU A 77 -13.20 1.84 0.36
CA LEU A 77 -13.84 0.83 1.18
C LEU A 77 -14.65 -0.10 0.27
N PHE A 78 -14.52 -1.39 0.52
CA PHE A 78 -15.26 -2.39 -0.22
C PHE A 78 -15.77 -3.38 0.81
N ASP A 79 -17.08 -3.42 1.02
CA ASP A 79 -17.71 -4.22 2.07
C ASP A 79 -17.07 -3.90 3.43
N GLY A 80 -16.80 -2.63 3.69
CA GLY A 80 -16.25 -2.21 4.96
C GLY A 80 -14.76 -2.46 5.15
N VAL A 81 -14.09 -3.01 4.13
CA VAL A 81 -12.67 -3.30 4.21
C VAL A 81 -11.91 -2.31 3.32
N ALA A 82 -10.86 -1.71 3.87
CA ALA A 82 -10.06 -0.80 3.08
C ALA A 82 -9.23 -1.57 2.07
N GLN A 83 -9.23 -1.11 0.83
CA GLN A 83 -8.47 -1.74 -0.26
C GLN A 83 -7.80 -0.68 -1.11
N MET A 84 -6.64 -1.04 -1.63
CA MET A 84 -5.95 -0.20 -2.60
C MET A 84 -5.74 -1.05 -3.85
N VAL A 85 -6.48 -0.75 -4.91
CA VAL A 85 -6.42 -1.53 -6.15
C VAL A 85 -5.33 -0.95 -7.03
N HIS A 86 -4.40 -1.78 -7.42
CA HIS A 86 -3.27 -1.37 -8.27
C HIS A 86 -2.59 -0.11 -7.74
N PRO A 87 -1.89 -0.21 -6.61
CA PRO A 87 -1.15 0.95 -6.09
C PRO A 87 -0.29 1.56 -7.18
N ASP A 88 -0.23 2.88 -7.20
CA ASP A 88 0.56 3.58 -8.21
C ASP A 88 2.06 3.39 -7.97
N HIS A 89 2.45 3.29 -6.71
CA HIS A 89 3.85 3.09 -6.34
C HIS A 89 3.94 2.08 -5.20
N VAL A 90 4.92 1.19 -5.30
CA VAL A 90 5.30 0.29 -4.23
C VAL A 90 6.81 0.37 -4.16
N LEU A 91 7.33 0.99 -3.12
CA LEU A 91 8.76 1.25 -3.04
C LEU A 91 9.30 0.77 -1.70
N ARG A 92 10.59 0.47 -1.69
CA ARG A 92 11.27 0.26 -0.41
C ARG A 92 11.32 1.61 0.30
N VAL A 93 11.38 1.56 1.61
CA VAL A 93 11.32 2.78 2.42
C VAL A 93 12.45 3.75 2.02
N GLU A 94 13.62 3.22 1.69
CA GLU A 94 14.74 4.06 1.32
C GLU A 94 14.59 4.69 -0.07
N GLU A 95 13.57 4.30 -0.82
CA GLU A 95 13.29 4.87 -2.13
C GLU A 95 12.21 5.94 -2.08
N ALA A 96 11.86 6.41 -0.89
CA ALA A 96 10.74 7.33 -0.72
C ALA A 96 10.81 8.57 -1.60
N GLY A 97 11.99 9.07 -1.87
CA GLY A 97 12.12 10.27 -2.68
C GLY A 97 11.75 10.08 -4.14
N GLU A 98 11.50 8.84 -4.57
CA GLU A 98 11.13 8.58 -5.96
C GLU A 98 9.64 8.75 -6.22
N ILE A 99 8.84 8.97 -5.19
CA ILE A 99 7.41 9.22 -5.38
C ILE A 99 7.24 10.71 -5.65
N PRO A 100 6.77 11.08 -6.85
CA PRO A 100 6.75 12.48 -7.24
C PRO A 100 6.04 13.43 -6.30
N ALA A 101 4.95 13.01 -5.71
CA ALA A 101 4.18 13.87 -4.83
C ALA A 101 4.50 13.65 -3.36
N TYR A 102 5.52 12.85 -3.06
CA TYR A 102 5.85 12.54 -1.69
C TYR A 102 6.94 13.50 -1.22
N GLU A 103 6.65 14.18 -0.15
CA GLU A 103 7.64 15.05 0.46
C GLU A 103 7.80 14.59 1.88
N PRO A 104 8.94 14.03 2.25
CA PRO A 104 9.13 13.58 3.61
C PRO A 104 9.11 14.78 4.54
N VAL A 105 8.21 14.75 5.47
CA VAL A 105 8.13 15.81 6.44
C VAL A 105 8.74 15.28 7.72
N TYR A 106 9.82 15.90 8.12
CA TYR A 106 10.48 15.49 9.33
C TYR A 106 10.04 16.41 10.41
N PRO A 107 9.36 15.90 11.37
CA PRO A 107 8.82 16.72 12.40
C PRO A 107 9.82 17.63 13.01
N LEU A 108 11.03 17.18 13.04
CA LEU A 108 11.92 17.95 13.69
C LEU A 108 12.44 18.89 12.79
N VAL A 109 12.29 18.74 11.67
CA VAL A 109 12.81 19.64 10.79
C VAL A 109 12.07 20.78 11.00
N ALA A 110 11.09 20.46 11.34
CA ALA A 110 10.48 21.50 11.59
C ALA A 110 11.29 22.00 12.42
N GLY A 111 11.64 21.49 12.63
CA GLY A 111 12.48 22.15 13.24
C GLY A 111 12.93 22.03 12.27
#